data_bb730bb37cd7d5a4ea11529f3ec2c6d3
#
_entry.id   bb730bb37cd7d5a4ea11529f3ec2c6d3
#
_cell.length_a   1.000
_cell.length_b   1.000
_cell.length_c   1.000
_cell.angle_alpha   90.00
_cell.angle_beta   90.00
_cell.angle_gamma   90.00
#
_symmetry.space_group_name_H-M   'P 1'
#
loop_
_entity.id
_entity.type
_entity.pdbx_description
1 polymer ?
#
loop_
_entity_poly.entity_id
_entity_poly.type
_entity_poly.pdbx_seq_one_letter_code
_entity_poly.pdbx_strand_id
1 'polypeptide(L)'
;DCEFYTTAECMYTADPQMYPEARPIKAITYEEMMEMTNLGADKVETRAVELAKKYNVKLFLGKSLEKDKSKGTYIVNKEMIVNENLVVEDMPVTGMGIQDEISIFTLRNVPSDGKAVAECFRILGELGINVDMISQQMAADGSCTVSFSCDDKQGNTLEAELAKQDEFKDIVIDRVSDLAMISLVGVGMATHSGVSGKVFQILAEN
;
A
#
# COMPACT_ATOMS: atom_id res chain seq x y z
N ASP A 1 0.89 -26.63 -6.58
CA ASP A 1 1.49 -25.94 -5.43
C ASP A 1 2.86 -25.42 -5.85
N CYS A 2 3.25 -24.25 -5.33
CA CYS A 2 4.57 -23.67 -5.55
C CYS A 2 5.14 -23.23 -4.19
N GLU A 3 6.43 -23.47 -3.96
CA GLU A 3 7.08 -23.19 -2.69
C GLU A 3 8.25 -22.23 -2.90
N PHE A 4 8.26 -21.12 -2.18
CA PHE A 4 9.33 -20.14 -2.14
C PHE A 4 10.13 -20.33 -0.86
N TYR A 5 11.42 -20.53 -0.99
CA TYR A 5 12.34 -20.62 0.11
C TYR A 5 13.34 -19.48 0.07
N THR A 6 13.33 -18.65 1.12
CA THR A 6 14.14 -17.45 1.23
C THR A 6 14.94 -17.44 2.54
N THR A 7 15.54 -16.30 2.86
CA THR A 7 16.15 -16.05 4.17
C THR A 7 15.10 -15.75 5.26
N ALA A 8 13.88 -15.33 4.87
CA ALA A 8 12.79 -15.08 5.80
C ALA A 8 12.09 -16.38 6.20
N GLU A 9 11.63 -16.48 7.45
CA GLU A 9 10.88 -17.63 7.94
C GLU A 9 9.45 -17.65 7.42
N CYS A 10 8.79 -16.50 7.39
CA CYS A 10 7.39 -16.32 7.00
C CYS A 10 7.10 -14.85 6.69
N MET A 11 5.85 -14.55 6.39
CA MET A 11 5.31 -13.19 6.46
C MET A 11 5.00 -12.83 7.90
N TYR A 12 5.20 -11.57 8.25
CA TYR A 12 4.91 -11.01 9.57
C TYR A 12 3.85 -9.91 9.47
N THR A 13 3.17 -9.64 10.58
CA THR A 13 2.16 -8.56 10.67
C THR A 13 2.73 -7.16 10.49
N ALA A 14 4.03 -6.99 10.67
CA ALA A 14 4.84 -5.79 10.41
C ALA A 14 6.28 -6.24 10.17
N ASP A 15 7.16 -5.32 9.77
CA ASP A 15 8.59 -5.64 9.65
C ASP A 15 9.18 -5.92 11.05
N PRO A 16 9.67 -7.15 11.33
CA PRO A 16 10.24 -7.50 12.63
C PRO A 16 11.56 -6.77 12.94
N GLN A 17 12.22 -6.15 11.95
CA GLN A 17 13.39 -5.32 12.18
C GLN A 17 13.01 -3.96 12.79
N MET A 18 11.85 -3.42 12.40
CA MET A 18 11.30 -2.18 12.96
C MET A 18 10.49 -2.43 14.23
N TYR A 19 9.72 -3.53 14.25
CA TYR A 19 8.85 -3.90 15.36
C TYR A 19 9.08 -5.35 15.78
N PRO A 20 9.93 -5.59 16.80
CA PRO A 20 10.32 -6.96 17.24
C PRO A 20 9.16 -7.82 17.72
N GLU A 21 8.01 -7.22 18.11
CA GLU A 21 6.79 -7.96 18.51
C GLU A 21 5.90 -8.34 17.33
N ALA A 22 6.33 -8.08 16.08
CA ALA A 22 5.60 -8.50 14.88
C ALA A 22 5.37 -10.01 14.91
N ARG A 23 4.13 -10.43 14.63
CA ARG A 23 3.70 -11.82 14.72
C ARG A 23 3.78 -12.51 13.37
N PRO A 24 4.14 -13.81 13.31
CA PRO A 24 4.12 -14.59 12.08
C PRO A 24 2.69 -14.79 11.58
N ILE A 25 2.49 -14.63 10.28
CA ILE A 25 1.22 -14.87 9.59
C ILE A 25 1.24 -16.30 9.04
N LYS A 26 0.34 -17.16 9.51
CA LYS A 26 0.26 -18.58 9.09
C LYS A 26 -0.32 -18.75 7.69
N ALA A 27 -1.35 -17.98 7.40
CA ALA A 27 -1.98 -17.97 6.09
C ALA A 27 -2.46 -16.54 5.78
N ILE A 28 -2.39 -16.19 4.50
CA ILE A 28 -2.78 -14.87 3.99
C ILE A 28 -3.47 -15.06 2.64
N THR A 29 -4.44 -14.21 2.31
CA THR A 29 -5.05 -14.25 0.99
C THR A 29 -4.11 -13.68 -0.08
N TYR A 30 -4.36 -14.04 -1.36
CA TYR A 30 -3.58 -13.45 -2.46
C TYR A 30 -3.70 -11.92 -2.49
N GLU A 31 -4.90 -11.40 -2.21
CA GLU A 31 -5.20 -9.97 -2.17
C GLU A 31 -4.34 -9.27 -1.11
N GLU A 32 -4.40 -9.75 0.13
CA GLU A 32 -3.61 -9.18 1.23
C GLU A 32 -2.11 -9.30 0.98
N MET A 33 -1.66 -10.42 0.41
CA MET A 33 -0.24 -10.59 0.08
C MET A 33 0.23 -9.59 -0.97
N MET A 34 -0.57 -9.34 -2.02
CA MET A 34 -0.26 -8.35 -3.05
C MET A 34 -0.19 -6.93 -2.45
N GLU A 35 -1.14 -6.58 -1.57
CA GLU A 35 -1.11 -5.30 -0.87
C GLU A 35 0.14 -5.17 0.01
N MET A 36 0.48 -6.19 0.78
CA MET A 36 1.66 -6.16 1.63
C MET A 36 2.96 -6.05 0.82
N THR A 37 3.06 -6.72 -0.33
CA THR A 37 4.25 -6.57 -1.21
C THR A 37 4.34 -5.18 -1.82
N ASN A 38 3.23 -4.58 -2.23
CA ASN A 38 3.20 -3.21 -2.73
C ASN A 38 3.60 -2.18 -1.66
N LEU A 39 3.42 -2.52 -0.39
CA LEU A 39 3.78 -1.70 0.76
C LEU A 39 5.19 -2.02 1.32
N GLY A 40 6.05 -2.65 0.52
CA GLY A 40 7.46 -2.87 0.86
C GLY A 40 7.79 -4.20 1.55
N ALA A 41 6.84 -5.12 1.66
CA ALA A 41 7.11 -6.45 2.19
C ALA A 41 7.73 -7.38 1.11
N ASP A 42 8.95 -7.08 0.66
CA ASP A 42 9.67 -7.70 -0.47
C ASP A 42 10.10 -9.16 -0.22
N LYS A 43 9.17 -10.03 0.17
CA LYS A 43 9.48 -11.46 0.39
C LYS A 43 9.07 -12.34 -0.79
N VAL A 44 8.10 -11.91 -1.57
CA VAL A 44 7.61 -12.58 -2.78
C VAL A 44 7.28 -11.53 -3.82
N GLU A 45 7.65 -11.76 -5.06
CA GLU A 45 7.34 -10.86 -6.18
C GLU A 45 5.83 -10.79 -6.41
N THR A 46 5.25 -9.57 -6.44
CA THR A 46 3.80 -9.33 -6.60
C THR A 46 3.24 -10.05 -7.81
N ARG A 47 3.96 -10.02 -8.95
CA ARG A 47 3.55 -10.70 -10.18
C ARG A 47 3.44 -12.21 -10.03
N ALA A 48 4.26 -12.83 -9.18
CA ALA A 48 4.15 -14.27 -8.89
C ALA A 48 2.86 -14.58 -8.13
N VAL A 49 2.46 -13.71 -7.20
CA VAL A 49 1.21 -13.83 -6.45
C VAL A 49 0.00 -13.63 -7.37
N GLU A 50 0.04 -12.65 -8.28
CA GLU A 50 -1.00 -12.44 -9.30
C GLU A 50 -1.22 -13.67 -10.18
N LEU A 51 -0.14 -14.27 -10.68
CA LEU A 51 -0.21 -15.49 -11.48
C LEU A 51 -0.78 -16.66 -10.67
N ALA A 52 -0.34 -16.82 -9.42
CA ALA A 52 -0.85 -17.85 -8.54
C ALA A 52 -2.35 -17.68 -8.28
N LYS A 53 -2.82 -16.45 -8.01
CA LYS A 53 -4.25 -16.12 -7.91
C LYS A 53 -5.02 -16.48 -9.17
N LYS A 54 -4.53 -16.07 -10.34
CA LYS A 54 -5.18 -16.33 -11.64
C LYS A 54 -5.38 -17.82 -11.93
N TYR A 55 -4.39 -18.64 -11.54
CA TYR A 55 -4.40 -20.09 -11.80
C TYR A 55 -4.78 -20.91 -10.57
N ASN A 56 -5.20 -20.26 -9.48
CA ASN A 56 -5.56 -20.90 -8.21
C ASN A 56 -4.47 -21.84 -7.68
N VAL A 57 -3.22 -21.41 -7.74
CA VAL A 57 -2.04 -22.16 -7.29
C VAL A 57 -1.70 -21.76 -5.87
N LYS A 58 -1.79 -22.70 -4.94
CA LYS A 58 -1.35 -22.52 -3.56
C LYS A 58 0.15 -22.22 -3.52
N LEU A 59 0.53 -21.13 -2.89
CA LEU A 59 1.91 -20.76 -2.62
C LEU A 59 2.25 -21.04 -1.14
N PHE A 60 3.51 -21.36 -0.92
CA PHE A 60 4.10 -21.45 0.40
C PHE A 60 5.38 -20.63 0.44
N LEU A 61 5.54 -19.81 1.47
CA LEU A 61 6.75 -19.07 1.76
C LEU A 61 7.38 -19.59 3.06
N GLY A 62 8.65 -19.97 3.01
CA GLY A 62 9.37 -20.46 4.16
C GLY A 62 10.87 -20.20 4.09
N LYS A 63 11.55 -20.49 5.20
CA LYS A 63 13.01 -20.34 5.29
C LYS A 63 13.72 -21.50 4.61
N SER A 64 14.77 -21.18 3.85
CA SER A 64 15.67 -22.17 3.24
C SER A 64 16.23 -23.13 4.30
N LEU A 65 16.20 -24.41 4.02
CA LEU A 65 16.64 -25.50 4.90
C LEU A 65 15.76 -25.78 6.13
N GLU A 66 14.69 -25.00 6.37
CA GLU A 66 13.71 -25.33 7.41
C GLU A 66 12.74 -26.41 6.86
N LYS A 67 12.60 -27.51 7.62
CA LYS A 67 11.72 -28.63 7.23
C LYS A 67 10.31 -28.49 7.81
N ASP A 68 10.18 -27.71 8.87
CA ASP A 68 8.89 -27.50 9.54
C ASP A 68 8.07 -26.45 8.83
N LYS A 69 7.17 -26.89 7.96
CA LYS A 69 6.25 -26.01 7.23
C LYS A 69 5.26 -25.24 8.12
N SER A 70 5.10 -25.64 9.39
CA SER A 70 4.24 -24.88 10.31
C SER A 70 4.79 -23.50 10.65
N LYS A 71 6.07 -23.24 10.36
CA LYS A 71 6.74 -21.95 10.57
C LYS A 71 6.60 -20.99 9.41
N GLY A 72 6.20 -21.45 8.23
CA GLY A 72 6.03 -20.63 7.04
C GLY A 72 4.63 -20.00 6.91
N THR A 73 4.42 -19.30 5.79
CA THR A 73 3.16 -18.68 5.43
C THR A 73 2.58 -19.33 4.17
N TYR A 74 1.31 -19.72 4.23
CA TYR A 74 0.54 -20.13 3.05
C TYR A 74 -0.15 -18.91 2.43
N ILE A 75 -0.03 -18.76 1.10
CA ILE A 75 -0.69 -17.72 0.32
C ILE A 75 -1.72 -18.41 -0.56
N VAL A 76 -3.00 -18.16 -0.30
CA VAL A 76 -4.10 -18.95 -0.83
C VAL A 76 -5.36 -18.06 -1.03
N ASN A 77 -6.40 -18.62 -1.65
CA ASN A 77 -7.70 -17.94 -1.65
C ASN A 77 -8.45 -18.17 -0.31
N LYS A 78 -9.46 -17.35 -0.05
CA LYS A 78 -10.26 -17.42 1.18
C LYS A 78 -10.93 -18.79 1.38
N GLU A 79 -11.35 -19.44 0.31
CA GLU A 79 -12.00 -20.76 0.36
C GLU A 79 -11.03 -21.85 0.81
N MET A 80 -9.77 -21.81 0.34
CA MET A 80 -8.72 -22.76 0.77
C MET A 80 -8.40 -22.59 2.26
N ILE A 81 -8.42 -21.36 2.78
CA ILE A 81 -8.21 -21.08 4.20
C ILE A 81 -9.24 -21.84 5.05
N VAL A 82 -10.50 -21.76 4.66
CA VAL A 82 -11.60 -22.43 5.38
C VAL A 82 -11.52 -23.95 5.23
N ASN A 83 -11.30 -24.44 4.02
CA ASN A 83 -11.34 -25.87 3.71
C ASN A 83 -10.14 -26.65 4.31
N GLU A 84 -8.98 -26.03 4.43
CA GLU A 84 -7.78 -26.68 4.94
C GLU A 84 -7.54 -26.39 6.43
N ASN A 85 -8.50 -25.74 7.13
CA ASN A 85 -8.37 -25.34 8.54
C ASN A 85 -7.08 -24.54 8.81
N LEU A 86 -6.63 -23.78 7.83
CA LEU A 86 -5.54 -22.84 8.01
C LEU A 86 -6.06 -21.75 8.94
N VAL A 87 -5.59 -21.72 10.18
CA VAL A 87 -6.06 -20.77 11.19
C VAL A 87 -5.69 -19.37 10.72
N VAL A 88 -6.68 -18.63 10.23
CA VAL A 88 -6.61 -17.20 10.04
C VAL A 88 -7.09 -16.58 11.34
N GLU A 89 -6.29 -15.75 11.96
CA GLU A 89 -6.78 -14.93 13.08
C GLU A 89 -7.96 -14.12 12.54
N ASP A 90 -9.09 -14.18 13.22
CA ASP A 90 -10.31 -13.42 12.88
C ASP A 90 -10.11 -11.94 13.28
N MET A 91 -9.05 -11.36 12.72
CA MET A 91 -8.67 -9.97 12.96
C MET A 91 -8.98 -9.14 11.71
N PRO A 92 -9.60 -7.96 11.89
CA PRO A 92 -9.90 -7.09 10.76
C PRO A 92 -8.65 -6.59 10.02
N VAL A 93 -7.51 -6.53 10.71
CA VAL A 93 -6.20 -6.13 10.17
C VAL A 93 -5.26 -7.32 10.23
N THR A 94 -4.76 -7.73 9.08
CA THR A 94 -3.82 -8.85 8.92
C THR A 94 -2.38 -8.39 9.09
N GLY A 95 -2.06 -7.19 8.60
CA GLY A 95 -0.73 -6.64 8.68
C GLY A 95 -0.69 -5.16 8.37
N MET A 96 0.51 -4.61 8.41
CA MET A 96 0.79 -3.21 8.05
C MET A 96 2.09 -3.11 7.27
N GLY A 97 2.13 -2.12 6.37
CA GLY A 97 3.33 -1.67 5.67
C GLY A 97 3.66 -0.23 6.02
N ILE A 98 4.93 0.10 5.95
CA ILE A 98 5.44 1.47 6.14
C ILE A 98 6.29 1.79 4.92
N GLN A 99 6.01 2.95 4.32
CA GLN A 99 6.81 3.53 3.25
C GLN A 99 7.36 4.86 3.73
N ASP A 100 8.67 5.00 3.73
CA ASP A 100 9.38 6.23 4.09
C ASP A 100 9.66 7.08 2.84
N GLU A 101 10.17 8.29 3.05
CA GLU A 101 10.58 9.20 1.98
C GLU A 101 9.44 9.53 1.00
N ILE A 102 8.25 9.82 1.52
CA ILE A 102 7.06 10.19 0.75
C ILE A 102 6.86 11.71 0.75
N SER A 103 6.55 12.26 -0.43
CA SER A 103 6.02 13.62 -0.58
C SER A 103 4.52 13.59 -0.84
N ILE A 104 3.79 14.52 -0.24
CA ILE A 104 2.40 14.82 -0.60
C ILE A 104 2.36 16.16 -1.33
N PHE A 105 1.87 16.14 -2.55
CA PHE A 105 1.52 17.33 -3.33
C PHE A 105 0.05 17.66 -3.13
N THR A 106 -0.25 18.94 -2.95
CA THR A 106 -1.62 19.45 -2.86
C THR A 106 -1.78 20.61 -3.82
N LEU A 107 -2.62 20.43 -4.83
CA LEU A 107 -3.02 21.45 -5.80
C LEU A 107 -4.33 22.05 -5.32
N ARG A 108 -4.34 23.37 -5.02
CA ARG A 108 -5.54 24.09 -4.60
C ARG A 108 -6.01 25.06 -5.68
N ASN A 109 -7.27 25.42 -5.64
CA ASN A 109 -7.94 26.28 -6.63
C ASN A 109 -7.92 25.68 -8.04
N VAL A 110 -7.96 24.36 -8.14
CA VAL A 110 -7.99 23.66 -9.42
C VAL A 110 -9.37 23.85 -10.05
N PRO A 111 -9.45 24.30 -11.32
CA PRO A 111 -10.74 24.40 -12.02
C PRO A 111 -11.44 23.05 -12.13
N SER A 112 -12.76 23.04 -11.97
CA SER A 112 -13.56 21.81 -12.01
C SER A 112 -13.72 21.18 -13.40
N ASP A 113 -13.17 21.82 -14.45
CA ASP A 113 -13.22 21.30 -15.83
C ASP A 113 -12.30 20.08 -16.06
N GLY A 114 -11.49 19.73 -15.07
CA GLY A 114 -10.63 18.55 -15.07
C GLY A 114 -9.35 18.65 -15.92
N LYS A 115 -9.12 19.75 -16.65
CA LYS A 115 -7.97 19.85 -17.57
C LYS A 115 -6.64 19.86 -16.83
N ALA A 116 -6.53 20.69 -15.79
CA ALA A 116 -5.31 20.78 -14.98
C ALA A 116 -5.02 19.46 -14.25
N VAL A 117 -6.05 18.74 -13.80
CA VAL A 117 -5.89 17.40 -13.20
C VAL A 117 -5.34 16.42 -14.24
N ALA A 118 -5.95 16.38 -15.44
CA ALA A 118 -5.50 15.51 -16.51
C ALA A 118 -4.05 15.81 -16.93
N GLU A 119 -3.70 17.10 -17.03
CA GLU A 119 -2.34 17.52 -17.37
C GLU A 119 -1.33 17.13 -16.29
N CYS A 120 -1.68 17.30 -15.00
CA CYS A 120 -0.83 16.87 -13.89
C CYS A 120 -0.49 15.38 -13.99
N PHE A 121 -1.51 14.51 -14.15
CA PHE A 121 -1.28 13.07 -14.24
C PHE A 121 -0.63 12.64 -15.56
N ARG A 122 -0.78 13.41 -16.64
CA ARG A 122 -0.01 13.19 -17.87
C ARG A 122 1.48 13.42 -17.62
N ILE A 123 1.85 14.52 -16.95
CA ILE A 123 3.24 14.85 -16.58
C ILE A 123 3.82 13.77 -15.68
N LEU A 124 3.09 13.33 -14.66
CA LEU A 124 3.50 12.23 -13.76
C LEU A 124 3.83 10.96 -14.56
N GLY A 125 2.95 10.60 -15.51
CA GLY A 125 3.17 9.44 -16.39
C GLY A 125 4.39 9.58 -17.30
N GLU A 126 4.64 10.76 -17.89
CA GLU A 126 5.81 11.02 -18.72
C GLU A 126 7.13 10.99 -17.95
N LEU A 127 7.09 11.43 -16.68
CA LEU A 127 8.25 11.37 -15.79
C LEU A 127 8.45 9.97 -15.19
N GLY A 128 7.52 9.04 -15.39
CA GLY A 128 7.57 7.70 -14.79
C GLY A 128 7.40 7.75 -13.26
N ILE A 129 6.66 8.73 -12.75
CA ILE A 129 6.39 8.90 -11.31
C ILE A 129 5.15 8.10 -10.96
N ASN A 130 5.30 7.14 -10.06
CA ASN A 130 4.19 6.39 -9.49
C ASN A 130 3.49 7.21 -8.40
N VAL A 131 2.18 7.04 -8.31
CA VAL A 131 1.31 7.70 -7.33
C VAL A 131 0.55 6.63 -6.57
N ASP A 132 0.64 6.65 -5.24
CA ASP A 132 0.00 5.63 -4.40
C ASP A 132 -1.36 6.08 -3.86
N MET A 133 -1.48 7.34 -3.46
CA MET A 133 -2.70 7.93 -2.94
C MET A 133 -3.13 9.09 -3.84
N ILE A 134 -4.41 9.14 -4.17
CA ILE A 134 -5.03 10.28 -4.85
C ILE A 134 -6.30 10.66 -4.09
N SER A 135 -6.43 11.92 -3.71
CA SER A 135 -7.62 12.47 -3.09
C SER A 135 -8.07 13.72 -3.83
N GLN A 136 -9.36 13.81 -4.11
CA GLN A 136 -9.96 14.99 -4.72
C GLN A 136 -11.15 15.47 -3.89
N GLN A 137 -11.19 16.76 -3.59
CA GLN A 137 -12.26 17.38 -2.82
C GLN A 137 -12.80 18.58 -3.60
N MET A 138 -14.14 18.67 -3.72
CA MET A 138 -14.82 19.80 -4.32
C MET A 138 -15.12 20.86 -3.26
N ALA A 139 -14.76 22.11 -3.53
CA ALA A 139 -15.13 23.24 -2.72
C ALA A 139 -16.50 23.81 -3.11
N ALA A 140 -17.12 24.57 -2.22
CA ALA A 140 -18.45 25.15 -2.46
C ALA A 140 -18.50 26.19 -3.60
N ASP A 141 -17.36 26.79 -3.94
CA ASP A 141 -17.20 27.75 -5.05
C ASP A 141 -17.02 27.10 -6.42
N GLY A 142 -17.02 25.76 -6.47
CA GLY A 142 -16.83 24.98 -7.69
C GLY A 142 -15.37 24.70 -8.05
N SER A 143 -14.40 25.17 -7.25
CA SER A 143 -13.01 24.75 -7.38
C SER A 143 -12.79 23.37 -6.75
N CYS A 144 -11.67 22.73 -7.04
CA CYS A 144 -11.29 21.51 -6.35
C CYS A 144 -9.86 21.58 -5.79
N THR A 145 -9.64 20.77 -4.76
CA THR A 145 -8.32 20.49 -4.21
C THR A 145 -7.98 19.06 -4.56
N VAL A 146 -6.81 18.84 -5.15
CA VAL A 146 -6.29 17.51 -5.49
C VAL A 146 -5.01 17.26 -4.71
N SER A 147 -4.96 16.17 -3.96
CA SER A 147 -3.75 15.75 -3.26
C SER A 147 -3.32 14.37 -3.74
N PHE A 148 -2.03 14.16 -3.88
CA PHE A 148 -1.47 12.87 -4.23
C PHE A 148 -0.10 12.67 -3.58
N SER A 149 0.28 11.41 -3.37
CA SER A 149 1.59 11.03 -2.84
C SER A 149 2.51 10.52 -3.95
N CYS A 150 3.81 10.77 -3.80
CA CYS A 150 4.86 10.18 -4.62
C CYS A 150 6.16 10.03 -3.82
N ASP A 151 7.15 9.33 -4.37
CA ASP A 151 8.50 9.24 -3.81
C ASP A 151 9.12 10.64 -3.68
N ASP A 152 9.65 10.96 -2.50
CA ASP A 152 10.22 12.27 -2.20
C ASP A 152 11.38 12.66 -3.12
N LYS A 153 12.16 11.67 -3.57
CA LYS A 153 13.28 11.87 -4.50
C LYS A 153 12.85 12.45 -5.84
N GLN A 154 11.61 12.16 -6.26
CA GLN A 154 11.05 12.64 -7.52
C GLN A 154 10.35 14.01 -7.38
N GLY A 155 10.08 14.45 -6.15
CA GLY A 155 9.31 15.64 -5.86
C GLY A 155 9.87 16.91 -6.48
N ASN A 156 11.20 17.16 -6.42
CA ASN A 156 11.81 18.34 -7.01
C ASN A 156 11.67 18.39 -8.54
N THR A 157 11.78 17.23 -9.19
CA THR A 157 11.61 17.12 -10.64
C THR A 157 10.17 17.42 -11.04
N LEU A 158 9.22 16.86 -10.31
CA LEU A 158 7.80 17.11 -10.55
C LEU A 158 7.43 18.58 -10.36
N GLU A 159 7.86 19.20 -9.27
CA GLU A 159 7.59 20.59 -8.96
C GLU A 159 8.13 21.52 -10.07
N ALA A 160 9.35 21.25 -10.54
CA ALA A 160 9.95 22.00 -11.64
C ALA A 160 9.20 21.83 -12.98
N GLU A 161 8.64 20.66 -13.26
CA GLU A 161 7.87 20.41 -14.49
C GLU A 161 6.48 21.06 -14.41
N LEU A 162 5.78 20.95 -13.27
CA LEU A 162 4.50 21.62 -13.08
C LEU A 162 4.61 23.15 -13.22
N ALA A 163 5.68 23.74 -12.68
CA ALA A 163 5.93 25.20 -12.75
C ALA A 163 6.15 25.74 -14.19
N LYS A 164 6.46 24.87 -15.16
CA LYS A 164 6.65 25.28 -16.55
C LYS A 164 5.38 25.37 -17.36
N GLN A 165 4.29 24.79 -16.87
CA GLN A 165 3.04 24.68 -17.60
C GLN A 165 2.11 25.86 -17.29
N ASP A 166 1.52 26.42 -18.30
CA ASP A 166 0.61 27.56 -18.19
C ASP A 166 -0.68 27.23 -17.41
N GLU A 167 -1.09 25.97 -17.45
CA GLU A 167 -2.27 25.44 -16.77
C GLU A 167 -2.19 25.54 -15.25
N PHE A 168 -0.99 25.65 -14.68
CA PHE A 168 -0.79 25.71 -13.22
C PHE A 168 -0.50 27.11 -12.69
N LYS A 169 -0.50 28.15 -13.52
CA LYS A 169 -0.16 29.52 -13.10
C LYS A 169 -1.03 30.08 -11.99
N ASP A 170 -2.32 29.76 -12.01
CA ASP A 170 -3.30 30.21 -11.02
C ASP A 170 -3.62 29.15 -9.96
N ILE A 171 -2.93 28.02 -10.00
CA ILE A 171 -3.06 26.90 -9.07
C ILE A 171 -1.99 27.02 -8.00
N VAL A 172 -2.41 26.94 -6.73
CA VAL A 172 -1.47 26.89 -5.61
C VAL A 172 -1.00 25.46 -5.45
N ILE A 173 0.31 25.24 -5.59
CA ILE A 173 0.95 23.92 -5.41
C ILE A 173 1.71 23.95 -4.10
N ASP A 174 1.26 23.14 -3.13
CA ASP A 174 1.95 22.90 -1.88
C ASP A 174 2.58 21.52 -1.91
N ARG A 175 3.76 21.39 -1.33
CA ARG A 175 4.43 20.11 -1.11
C ARG A 175 4.82 19.97 0.35
N VAL A 176 4.52 18.80 0.92
CA VAL A 176 5.04 18.38 2.21
C VAL A 176 5.91 17.15 1.95
N SER A 177 7.17 17.21 2.31
CA SER A 177 8.18 16.16 2.10
C SER A 177 8.58 15.50 3.40
N ASP A 178 9.43 14.48 3.31
CA ASP A 178 9.96 13.73 4.47
C ASP A 178 8.85 13.13 5.34
N LEU A 179 7.85 12.56 4.68
CA LEU A 179 6.73 11.89 5.33
C LEU A 179 6.91 10.37 5.28
N ALA A 180 6.34 9.68 6.27
CA ALA A 180 6.13 8.25 6.26
C ALA A 180 4.63 7.94 6.05
N MET A 181 4.34 6.99 5.17
CA MET A 181 2.99 6.48 4.96
C MET A 181 2.83 5.13 5.66
N ILE A 182 1.86 5.04 6.55
CA ILE A 182 1.48 3.80 7.23
C ILE A 182 0.20 3.28 6.58
N SER A 183 0.25 2.06 6.07
CA SER A 183 -0.89 1.39 5.45
C SER A 183 -1.28 0.13 6.22
N LEU A 184 -2.56 -0.03 6.49
CA LEU A 184 -3.10 -1.23 7.11
C LEU A 184 -3.70 -2.14 6.05
N VAL A 185 -3.40 -3.42 6.14
CA VAL A 185 -3.88 -4.46 5.23
C VAL A 185 -4.75 -5.45 5.99
N GLY A 186 -5.92 -5.76 5.44
CA GLY A 186 -6.79 -6.79 5.99
C GLY A 186 -8.14 -6.82 5.29
N VAL A 187 -8.52 -7.95 4.72
CA VAL A 187 -9.84 -8.15 4.08
C VAL A 187 -11.00 -7.99 5.07
N GLY A 188 -10.75 -8.19 6.35
CA GLY A 188 -11.74 -8.02 7.41
C GLY A 188 -12.16 -6.57 7.63
N MET A 189 -11.35 -5.58 7.23
CA MET A 189 -11.67 -4.16 7.41
C MET A 189 -12.95 -3.74 6.69
N ALA A 190 -13.27 -4.38 5.56
CA ALA A 190 -14.49 -4.08 4.80
C ALA A 190 -15.79 -4.45 5.54
N THR A 191 -15.71 -5.38 6.49
CA THR A 191 -16.86 -5.92 7.24
C THR A 191 -16.89 -5.53 8.71
N HIS A 192 -15.79 -5.00 9.24
CA HIS A 192 -15.67 -4.61 10.65
C HIS A 192 -15.66 -3.09 10.79
N SER A 193 -16.71 -2.55 11.39
CA SER A 193 -16.78 -1.13 11.75
C SER A 193 -15.84 -0.79 12.90
N GLY A 194 -15.36 0.47 12.94
CA GLY A 194 -14.59 1.00 14.08
C GLY A 194 -13.07 0.83 13.98
N VAL A 195 -12.54 0.13 12.98
CA VAL A 195 -11.08 -0.03 12.77
C VAL A 195 -10.40 1.33 12.65
N SER A 196 -10.91 2.20 11.77
CA SER A 196 -10.35 3.55 11.57
C SER A 196 -10.36 4.38 12.86
N GLY A 197 -11.46 4.32 13.63
CA GLY A 197 -11.57 5.03 14.91
C GLY A 197 -10.48 4.61 15.89
N LYS A 198 -10.23 3.30 16.01
CA LYS A 198 -9.18 2.76 16.89
C LYS A 198 -7.78 3.16 16.42
N VAL A 199 -7.52 3.15 15.11
CA VAL A 199 -6.23 3.57 14.53
C VAL A 199 -5.95 5.03 14.86
N PHE A 200 -6.90 5.92 14.57
CA PHE A 200 -6.74 7.35 14.85
C PHE A 200 -6.65 7.66 16.32
N GLN A 201 -7.32 6.89 17.19
CA GLN A 201 -7.16 7.02 18.65
C GLN A 201 -5.72 6.68 19.06
N ILE A 202 -5.16 5.56 18.59
CA ILE A 202 -3.79 5.15 18.89
C ILE A 202 -2.80 6.21 18.41
N LEU A 203 -2.97 6.75 17.19
CA LEU A 203 -2.10 7.80 16.66
C LEU A 203 -2.20 9.10 17.46
N ALA A 204 -3.35 9.42 18.02
CA ALA A 204 -3.55 10.62 18.83
C ALA A 204 -2.96 10.50 20.25
N GLU A 205 -2.81 9.29 20.76
CA GLU A 205 -2.28 9.00 22.10
C GLU A 205 -0.74 8.91 22.11
N ASN A 206 -0.09 8.86 20.94
CA ASN A 206 1.37 8.73 20.76
C ASN A 206 1.95 9.85 19.90
#